data_213252b069759578de194953fb1c9f20
#
_entry.id   213252b069759578de194953fb1c9f20
#
_cell.length_a   1.000
_cell.length_b   1.000
_cell.length_c   1.000
_cell.angle_alpha   90.00
_cell.angle_beta   90.00
_cell.angle_gamma   90.00
#
_symmetry.space_group_name_H-M   'P 1'
#
loop_
_entity.id
_entity.type
_entity.pdbx_description
1 polymer ?
#
loop_
_entity_poly.entity_id
_entity_poly.type
_entity_poly.pdbx_seq_one_letter_code
_entity_poly.pdbx_strand_id
1 'polypeptide(L)' 'MLKSHFCHTREEVVRYVNDQKISKENIVSIVWMDSQKGFAVYYWEEAKLLQE' A
#
# COMPACT_ATOMS: atom_id res chain seq x y z
N MET A 1 12.26 -1.69 1.44
CA MET A 1 12.15 -0.43 0.69
C MET A 1 10.75 0.14 0.87
N LEU A 2 10.69 1.41 1.15
CA LEU A 2 9.40 2.06 1.32
C LEU A 2 8.76 2.32 -0.04
N LYS A 3 7.52 1.91 -0.17
CA LYS A 3 6.78 2.08 -1.41
C LYS A 3 5.48 2.81 -1.17
N SER A 4 4.93 3.37 -2.22
CA SER A 4 3.64 4.01 -2.13
C SER A 4 2.81 3.65 -3.34
N HIS A 5 1.51 3.71 -3.17
CA HIS A 5 0.57 3.39 -4.23
C HIS A 5 -0.65 4.26 -4.09
N PHE A 6 -1.15 4.77 -5.19
CA PHE A 6 -2.32 5.63 -5.18
C PHE A 6 -3.55 4.86 -5.60
N CYS A 7 -4.61 4.99 -4.82
CA CYS A 7 -5.89 4.35 -5.11
C CYS A 7 -6.98 5.41 -5.10
N HIS A 8 -7.94 5.25 -5.98
CA HIS A 8 -9.02 6.23 -6.08
C HIS A 8 -10.10 6.01 -5.04
N THR A 9 -10.33 4.78 -4.64
CA THR A 9 -11.39 4.48 -3.69
C THR A 9 -10.85 3.61 -2.58
N ARG A 10 -11.61 3.57 -1.49
CA ARG A 10 -11.23 2.75 -0.36
C ARG A 10 -11.22 1.27 -0.73
N GLU A 11 -12.14 0.88 -1.58
CA GLU A 11 -12.20 -0.51 -2.01
C GLU A 11 -10.96 -0.90 -2.79
N GLU A 12 -10.44 0.02 -3.57
CA GLU A 12 -9.21 -0.24 -4.30
C GLU A 12 -8.04 -0.43 -3.34
N VAL A 13 -8.03 0.33 -2.25
CA VAL A 13 -6.99 0.18 -1.25
C VAL A 13 -7.02 -1.22 -0.67
N VAL A 14 -8.19 -1.69 -0.30
CA VAL A 14 -8.33 -3.01 0.28
C VAL A 14 -7.90 -4.07 -0.71
N ARG A 15 -8.33 -3.92 -1.95
CA ARG A 15 -7.98 -4.91 -2.98
C ARG A 15 -6.47 -4.92 -3.21
N TYR A 16 -5.87 -3.74 -3.27
CA TYR A 16 -4.43 -3.67 -3.53
C TYR A 16 -3.64 -4.36 -2.41
N VAL A 17 -4.00 -4.06 -1.18
CA VAL A 17 -3.30 -4.65 -0.05
C VAL A 17 -3.44 -6.18 -0.07
N ASN A 18 -4.63 -6.65 -0.38
CA ASN A 18 -4.85 -8.09 -0.42
C ASN A 18 -4.12 -8.76 -1.58
N ASP A 19 -4.14 -8.11 -2.74
CA ASP A 19 -3.49 -8.69 -3.92
C ASP A 19 -1.98 -8.75 -3.74
N GLN A 20 -1.42 -7.73 -3.13
CA GLN A 20 0.02 -7.69 -2.90
C GLN A 20 0.43 -8.45 -1.66
N LYS A 21 -0.54 -8.91 -0.90
CA LYS A 21 -0.29 -9.68 0.33
C LYS A 21 0.61 -8.90 1.28
N ILE A 22 0.30 -7.62 1.42
CA ILE A 22 1.06 -6.77 2.32
C ILE A 22 0.59 -7.04 3.73
N SER A 23 1.52 -7.44 4.59
CA SER A 23 1.15 -7.72 5.96
C SER A 23 0.89 -6.41 6.71
N LYS A 24 0.12 -6.54 7.76
CA LYS A 24 -0.30 -5.39 8.53
C LYS A 24 0.90 -4.62 9.07
N GLU A 25 1.92 -5.33 9.50
CA GLU A 25 3.09 -4.69 10.07
C GLU A 25 3.87 -3.88 9.05
N ASN A 26 3.67 -4.16 7.77
CA ASN A 26 4.41 -3.46 6.73
C ASN A 26 3.68 -2.21 6.22
N ILE A 27 2.46 -2.02 6.64
CA ILE A 27 1.72 -0.83 6.23
C ILE A 27 2.08 0.31 7.15
N VAL A 28 2.63 1.36 6.56
CA VAL A 28 3.05 2.53 7.33
C VAL A 28 1.87 3.47 7.55
N SER A 29 1.18 3.81 6.48
CA SER A 29 0.13 4.78 6.58
C SER A 29 -0.75 4.74 5.34
N ILE A 30 -2.02 5.07 5.52
CA ILE A 30 -2.94 5.26 4.40
C ILE A 30 -3.51 6.65 4.57
N VAL A 31 -3.22 7.52 3.62
CA VAL A 31 -3.52 8.94 3.73
C VAL A 31 -4.50 9.35 2.65
N TRP A 32 -5.49 10.13 3.05
CA TRP A 32 -6.42 10.71 2.07
C TRP A 32 -5.76 11.91 1.40
N MET A 33 -5.74 11.90 0.09
CA MET A 33 -5.16 12.97 -0.70
C MET A 33 -6.28 13.78 -1.32
N ASP A 34 -6.62 14.86 -0.67
CA ASP A 34 -7.75 15.67 -1.09
C ASP A 34 -7.53 16.27 -2.48
N SER A 35 -6.33 16.72 -2.75
CA SER A 35 -6.04 17.36 -4.03
C SER A 35 -6.19 16.38 -5.19
N GLN A 36 -5.97 15.10 -4.96
CA GLN A 36 -6.07 14.10 -6.00
C GLN A 36 -7.27 13.20 -5.85
N LYS A 37 -8.08 13.45 -4.84
CA LYS A 37 -9.32 12.73 -4.63
C LYS A 37 -9.10 11.23 -4.54
N GLY A 38 -8.15 10.84 -3.72
CA GLY A 38 -7.84 9.44 -3.57
C GLY A 38 -7.04 9.16 -2.33
N PHE A 39 -6.55 7.92 -2.24
CA PHE A 39 -5.78 7.48 -1.08
C PHE A 39 -4.38 7.12 -1.49
N ALA A 40 -3.43 7.47 -0.65
CA ALA A 40 -2.04 7.06 -0.84
C ALA A 40 -1.72 6.03 0.23
N VAL A 41 -1.25 4.86 -0.21
CA VAL A 41 -0.88 3.78 0.69
C VAL A 41 0.63 3.73 0.76
N TYR A 42 1.18 3.89 1.96
CA TYR A 42 2.62 3.79 2.17
C TYR A 42 2.92 2.51 2.91
N TYR A 43 3.85 1.72 2.39
CA TYR A 43 4.14 0.43 2.98
C TYR A 43 5.58 0.04 2.72
N TRP A 44 6.08 -0.88 3.53
CA TRP A 44 7.41 -1.42 3.36
C TRP A 44 7.33 -2.68 2.51
N GLU A 45 8.12 -2.72 1.47
CA GLU A 45 8.20 -3.91 0.64
C GLU A 45 9.41 -4.72 1.05
N GLU A 46 9.20 -5.98 1.35
CA GLU A 46 10.27 -6.85 1.77
C GLU A 46 11.04 -7.36 0.58
N ALA A 47 12.31 -7.60 0.81
CA ALA A 47 13.17 -8.14 -0.24
C ALA A 47 12.94 -9.64 -0.34
N LYS A 48 11.99 -10.01 -1.13
CA LYS A 48 11.61 -11.40 -1.25
C LYS A 48 12.68 -12.26 -1.84
N LEU A 49 13.51 -11.68 -2.63
CA LEU A 49 14.55 -12.45 -3.29
C LEU A 49 15.48 -13.13 -2.32
N LEU A 50 15.45 -12.71 -1.11
CA LEU A 50 16.31 -13.32 -0.11
C LEU A 50 15.88 -14.73 0.22
N GLN A 51 14.71 -15.02 -0.09
CA GLN A 51 14.30 -16.36 0.14
C GLN A 51 14.83 -17.24 -0.88
N GLU A 52 15.00 -17.14 -1.13
CA GLU A 52 15.23 -17.87 -1.93
C GLU A 52 15.63 -18.49 -1.83
#